data_612979ec22ef47911135f9793f65abec
#
_entry.id   612979ec22ef47911135f9793f65abec
#
_cell.length_a   1.000
_cell.length_b   1.000
_cell.length_c   1.000
_cell.angle_alpha   90.00
_cell.angle_beta   90.00
_cell.angle_gamma   90.00
#
_symmetry.space_group_name_H-M   'P 1'
#
loop_
_entity.id
_entity.type
_entity.pdbx_description
1 polymer ?
#
loop_
_entity_poly.entity_id
_entity_poly.type
_entity_poly.pdbx_seq_one_letter_code
_entity_poly.pdbx_strand_id
1 'polypeptide(L)'
;MTLVENFVTKVIAESSFEELDRIYLTNRVLALVGDGVLEVETDQDNLIDLKDQLVEEAVRLETIEDSLAAREILGADLMDLVTPCPSQVNRDFWATYAQSPEQAIADFYQLSQKNDYIKLKAIAKNIAYRVPSEYGELEITINLSKPEKDPKEIAAAKLVKSSNYPQCQLCMENEGYHGRVNHPARSNHRIIRFDISGQEWGFQYSPYAYFNEHCIFLDSKHRPMAISRQSFERLLAIVEQFPGYFAGSNADLPIVGGSILTHDHYQGGRHVFPMEVAPIQKNFTFAGFETVKAGIVQWPMSVIRLTSDSKDELTNLAEKILLAWRQYSDSSVQVLAESNGTPHHTITPIARKRDGQFELDLVLRDNQTSPEHPDGIYHPHKDVQHIKKENIGLIEVMGLAILPPRLKEEVEQVAAYLVGEDVSVADYHQEWADELKESHPGLTDKDQALNIVQESVGKIFARVLEDAGVYKQTEEGQAAFMRFVEQVGILPE
;
A
#
# COMPACT_ATOMS: atom_id res chain seq x y z
N MET A 1 13.98 -36.86 10.59
CA MET A 1 12.63 -36.60 11.18
C MET A 1 11.66 -36.51 10.02
N THR A 2 10.48 -37.09 10.17
CA THR A 2 9.50 -36.94 9.07
C THR A 2 8.99 -35.51 8.99
N LEU A 3 8.48 -35.13 7.81
CA LEU A 3 7.97 -33.80 7.53
C LEU A 3 6.85 -33.39 8.52
N VAL A 4 5.91 -34.31 8.76
CA VAL A 4 4.79 -34.07 9.70
C VAL A 4 5.29 -33.95 11.14
N GLU A 5 6.20 -34.81 11.58
CA GLU A 5 6.77 -34.73 12.94
C GLU A 5 7.50 -33.42 13.16
N ASN A 6 8.29 -32.98 12.18
CA ASN A 6 9.01 -31.71 12.30
C ASN A 6 8.08 -30.52 12.31
N PHE A 7 7.12 -30.46 11.39
CA PHE A 7 6.13 -29.40 11.37
C PHE A 7 5.35 -29.30 12.70
N VAL A 8 4.84 -30.43 13.20
CA VAL A 8 4.11 -30.47 14.49
C VAL A 8 5.01 -30.07 15.66
N THR A 9 6.29 -30.45 15.66
CA THR A 9 7.25 -30.02 16.69
C THR A 9 7.42 -28.50 16.68
N LYS A 10 7.51 -27.88 15.50
CA LYS A 10 7.59 -26.41 15.39
C LYS A 10 6.28 -25.74 15.82
N VAL A 11 5.13 -26.30 15.45
CA VAL A 11 3.82 -25.75 15.89
C VAL A 11 3.73 -25.75 17.42
N ILE A 12 4.12 -26.84 18.11
CA ILE A 12 4.14 -26.92 19.57
C ILE A 12 5.12 -25.87 20.16
N ALA A 13 6.31 -25.76 19.59
CA ALA A 13 7.32 -24.82 20.07
C ALA A 13 6.95 -23.34 19.92
N GLU A 14 6.10 -23.01 18.95
CA GLU A 14 5.78 -21.63 18.58
C GLU A 14 4.32 -21.21 18.90
N SER A 15 3.56 -22.09 19.56
CA SER A 15 2.16 -21.85 19.93
C SER A 15 1.87 -22.13 21.40
N SER A 16 0.59 -22.10 21.77
CA SER A 16 0.11 -22.50 23.09
C SER A 16 -0.16 -24.00 23.24
N PHE A 17 0.08 -24.80 22.19
CA PHE A 17 -0.04 -26.25 22.26
C PHE A 17 1.11 -26.86 23.08
N GLU A 18 0.82 -28.00 23.71
CA GLU A 18 1.77 -28.75 24.54
C GLU A 18 2.10 -30.11 23.89
N GLU A 19 3.08 -30.82 24.44
CA GLU A 19 3.48 -32.14 23.94
C GLU A 19 2.32 -33.18 23.95
N LEU A 20 1.36 -32.99 24.86
CA LEU A 20 0.15 -33.82 24.89
C LEU A 20 -0.72 -33.67 23.62
N ASP A 21 -0.62 -32.54 22.95
CA ASP A 21 -1.41 -32.22 21.74
C ASP A 21 -0.80 -32.80 20.45
N ARG A 22 0.38 -33.39 20.51
CA ARG A 22 1.13 -33.90 19.35
C ARG A 22 0.30 -34.78 18.43
N ILE A 23 -0.41 -35.77 19.00
CA ILE A 23 -1.25 -36.71 18.21
C ILE A 23 -2.40 -35.94 17.56
N TYR A 24 -3.02 -35.05 18.31
CA TYR A 24 -4.12 -34.21 17.80
C TYR A 24 -3.64 -33.35 16.61
N LEU A 25 -2.51 -32.68 16.75
CA LEU A 25 -1.93 -31.84 15.69
C LEU A 25 -1.52 -32.68 14.47
N THR A 26 -0.88 -33.84 14.68
CA THR A 26 -0.56 -34.77 13.61
C THR A 26 -1.83 -35.13 12.81
N ASN A 27 -2.91 -35.53 13.48
CA ASN A 27 -4.15 -35.85 12.81
C ASN A 27 -4.77 -34.65 12.07
N ARG A 28 -4.60 -33.43 12.59
CA ARG A 28 -5.05 -32.20 11.90
C ARG A 28 -4.26 -31.96 10.61
N VAL A 29 -2.94 -32.14 10.62
CA VAL A 29 -2.10 -32.03 9.44
C VAL A 29 -2.46 -33.10 8.40
N LEU A 30 -2.63 -34.37 8.82
CA LEU A 30 -3.04 -35.45 7.92
C LEU A 30 -4.41 -35.21 7.27
N ALA A 31 -5.35 -34.65 8.02
CA ALA A 31 -6.67 -34.30 7.47
C ALA A 31 -6.58 -33.20 6.38
N LEU A 32 -5.56 -32.35 6.42
CA LEU A 32 -5.33 -31.30 5.43
C LEU A 32 -4.51 -31.78 4.22
N VAL A 33 -3.47 -32.58 4.46
CA VAL A 33 -2.47 -32.94 3.44
C VAL A 33 -2.67 -34.36 2.89
N GLY A 34 -3.28 -35.25 3.67
CA GLY A 34 -3.45 -36.67 3.35
C GLY A 34 -2.42 -37.57 4.03
N ASP A 35 -2.79 -38.84 4.29
CA ASP A 35 -1.99 -39.79 5.05
C ASP A 35 -0.69 -40.19 4.36
N GLY A 36 -0.60 -40.07 3.03
CA GLY A 36 0.58 -40.40 2.24
C GLY A 36 1.84 -39.57 2.57
N VAL A 37 1.72 -38.53 3.40
CA VAL A 37 2.83 -37.67 3.84
C VAL A 37 3.59 -38.22 5.05
N LEU A 38 3.07 -39.27 5.73
CA LEU A 38 3.62 -39.75 7.01
C LEU A 38 5.07 -40.19 6.95
N GLU A 39 5.52 -40.78 5.82
CA GLU A 39 6.88 -41.32 5.65
C GLU A 39 7.80 -40.35 4.89
N VAL A 40 7.32 -39.13 4.55
CA VAL A 40 8.15 -38.14 3.87
C VAL A 40 9.17 -37.57 4.84
N GLU A 41 10.46 -37.77 4.53
CA GLU A 41 11.56 -37.19 5.31
C GLU A 41 11.85 -35.74 4.87
N THR A 42 12.38 -34.94 5.78
CA THR A 42 12.78 -33.55 5.51
C THR A 42 14.07 -33.18 6.23
N ASP A 43 14.85 -32.33 5.63
CA ASP A 43 15.99 -31.61 6.23
C ASP A 43 15.64 -30.16 6.59
N GLN A 44 14.41 -29.69 6.27
CA GLN A 44 13.93 -28.35 6.59
C GLN A 44 13.72 -28.19 8.10
N ASP A 45 14.05 -27.02 8.63
CA ASP A 45 13.90 -26.69 10.06
C ASP A 45 13.16 -25.37 10.30
N ASN A 46 12.75 -24.68 9.24
CA ASN A 46 11.94 -23.46 9.33
C ASN A 46 10.45 -23.79 9.11
N LEU A 47 9.57 -23.26 9.96
CA LEU A 47 8.15 -23.56 9.92
C LEU A 47 7.49 -23.24 8.57
N ILE A 48 7.88 -22.13 7.93
CA ILE A 48 7.33 -21.72 6.63
C ILE A 48 7.83 -22.65 5.52
N ASP A 49 9.10 -23.10 5.56
CA ASP A 49 9.64 -24.07 4.59
C ASP A 49 8.97 -25.45 4.73
N LEU A 50 8.72 -25.88 5.97
CA LEU A 50 7.97 -27.10 6.26
C LEU A 50 6.53 -27.02 5.73
N LYS A 51 5.85 -25.88 5.95
CA LYS A 51 4.52 -25.61 5.38
C LYS A 51 4.54 -25.66 3.84
N ASP A 52 5.52 -25.01 3.20
CA ASP A 52 5.67 -25.03 1.75
C ASP A 52 5.83 -26.47 1.23
N GLN A 53 6.67 -27.28 1.89
CA GLN A 53 6.86 -28.68 1.53
C GLN A 53 5.59 -29.52 1.74
N LEU A 54 4.82 -29.30 2.81
CA LEU A 54 3.53 -29.96 3.02
C LEU A 54 2.52 -29.62 1.92
N VAL A 55 2.51 -28.38 1.43
CA VAL A 55 1.66 -27.96 0.30
C VAL A 55 2.08 -28.67 -0.99
N GLU A 56 3.38 -28.79 -1.28
CA GLU A 56 3.87 -29.54 -2.43
C GLU A 56 3.49 -31.04 -2.37
N GLU A 57 3.60 -31.63 -1.19
CA GLU A 57 3.19 -33.01 -1.00
C GLU A 57 1.68 -33.22 -1.18
N ALA A 58 0.85 -32.29 -0.73
CA ALA A 58 -0.59 -32.33 -0.95
C ALA A 58 -0.98 -32.27 -2.45
N VAL A 59 -0.25 -31.49 -3.24
CA VAL A 59 -0.39 -31.49 -4.71
C VAL A 59 0.05 -32.83 -5.29
N ARG A 60 1.21 -33.35 -4.88
CA ARG A 60 1.75 -34.67 -5.34
C ARG A 60 0.80 -35.83 -5.00
N LEU A 61 0.11 -35.74 -3.87
CA LEU A 61 -0.88 -36.73 -3.42
C LEU A 61 -2.27 -36.53 -4.03
N GLU A 62 -2.43 -35.48 -4.87
CA GLU A 62 -3.72 -35.10 -5.45
C GLU A 62 -4.79 -34.78 -4.39
N THR A 63 -4.38 -34.41 -3.16
CA THR A 63 -5.30 -33.99 -2.08
C THR A 63 -5.88 -32.59 -2.38
N ILE A 64 -5.09 -31.73 -3.05
CA ILE A 64 -5.52 -30.45 -3.57
C ILE A 64 -5.18 -30.33 -5.06
N GLU A 65 -5.91 -29.46 -5.77
CA GLU A 65 -5.57 -29.10 -7.14
C GLU A 65 -4.27 -28.29 -7.20
N ASP A 66 -3.48 -28.48 -8.26
CA ASP A 66 -2.30 -27.66 -8.53
C ASP A 66 -2.72 -26.28 -9.08
N SER A 67 -3.25 -25.43 -8.19
CA SER A 67 -3.62 -24.07 -8.48
C SER A 67 -3.11 -23.15 -7.37
N LEU A 68 -2.83 -21.88 -7.72
CA LEU A 68 -2.39 -20.89 -6.75
C LEU A 68 -3.37 -20.76 -5.59
N ALA A 69 -4.67 -20.70 -5.88
CA ALA A 69 -5.70 -20.54 -4.86
C ALA A 69 -5.74 -21.75 -3.88
N ALA A 70 -5.66 -22.98 -4.38
CA ALA A 70 -5.66 -24.18 -3.52
C ALA A 70 -4.39 -24.26 -2.64
N ARG A 71 -3.24 -23.90 -3.21
CA ARG A 71 -1.95 -23.82 -2.48
C ARG A 71 -1.97 -22.77 -1.38
N GLU A 72 -2.51 -21.56 -1.67
CA GLU A 72 -2.65 -20.49 -0.67
C GLU A 72 -3.63 -20.86 0.44
N ILE A 73 -4.76 -21.50 0.11
CA ILE A 73 -5.75 -21.95 1.09
C ILE A 73 -5.13 -22.98 2.03
N LEU A 74 -4.53 -24.05 1.50
CA LEU A 74 -3.90 -25.07 2.34
C LEU A 74 -2.78 -24.48 3.20
N GLY A 75 -1.93 -23.62 2.61
CA GLY A 75 -0.86 -22.95 3.35
C GLY A 75 -1.38 -22.10 4.52
N ALA A 76 -2.47 -21.35 4.31
CA ALA A 76 -3.11 -20.57 5.36
C ALA A 76 -3.75 -21.45 6.46
N ASP A 77 -4.37 -22.58 6.09
CA ASP A 77 -4.97 -23.52 7.04
C ASP A 77 -3.91 -24.22 7.90
N LEU A 78 -2.76 -24.58 7.31
CA LEU A 78 -1.62 -25.14 8.06
C LEU A 78 -1.06 -24.11 9.05
N MET A 79 -0.92 -22.86 8.62
CA MET A 79 -0.38 -21.80 9.49
C MET A 79 -1.40 -21.30 10.52
N ASP A 80 -2.70 -21.58 10.34
CA ASP A 80 -3.70 -21.32 11.39
C ASP A 80 -3.46 -22.18 12.64
N LEU A 81 -2.86 -23.38 12.49
CA LEU A 81 -2.50 -24.23 13.63
C LEU A 81 -1.51 -23.58 14.61
N VAL A 82 -0.67 -22.67 14.15
CA VAL A 82 0.28 -21.93 15.00
C VAL A 82 -0.25 -20.57 15.42
N THR A 83 -1.39 -20.14 14.89
CA THR A 83 -1.93 -18.78 15.07
C THR A 83 -2.95 -18.77 16.22
N PRO A 84 -2.75 -17.99 17.30
CA PRO A 84 -3.71 -17.88 18.39
C PRO A 84 -5.07 -17.39 17.90
N CYS A 85 -6.14 -17.75 18.59
CA CYS A 85 -7.48 -17.29 18.24
C CYS A 85 -7.64 -15.76 18.42
N PRO A 86 -8.58 -15.11 17.70
CA PRO A 86 -8.76 -13.65 17.73
C PRO A 86 -8.90 -13.05 19.13
N SER A 87 -9.64 -13.70 20.02
CA SER A 87 -9.87 -13.22 21.38
C SER A 87 -8.57 -13.24 22.23
N GLN A 88 -7.69 -14.21 22.00
CA GLN A 88 -6.39 -14.26 22.67
C GLN A 88 -5.47 -13.18 22.13
N VAL A 89 -5.35 -13.06 20.79
CA VAL A 89 -4.50 -12.03 20.15
C VAL A 89 -4.89 -10.63 20.62
N ASN A 90 -6.19 -10.31 20.66
CA ASN A 90 -6.66 -9.01 21.14
C ASN A 90 -6.41 -8.79 22.63
N ARG A 91 -6.64 -9.80 23.47
CA ARG A 91 -6.37 -9.70 24.92
C ARG A 91 -4.89 -9.45 25.19
N ASP A 92 -4.01 -10.21 24.53
CA ASP A 92 -2.56 -10.12 24.73
C ASP A 92 -2.02 -8.79 24.20
N PHE A 93 -2.50 -8.35 23.04
CA PHE A 93 -2.18 -7.04 22.47
C PHE A 93 -2.50 -5.91 23.45
N TRP A 94 -3.75 -5.85 23.96
CA TRP A 94 -4.15 -4.76 24.85
C TRP A 94 -3.52 -4.84 26.25
N ALA A 95 -3.20 -6.04 26.73
CA ALA A 95 -2.45 -6.21 27.97
C ALA A 95 -1.00 -5.67 27.85
N THR A 96 -0.33 -5.94 26.73
CA THR A 96 0.99 -5.41 26.43
C THR A 96 0.93 -3.91 26.13
N TYR A 97 -0.08 -3.46 25.37
CA TYR A 97 -0.28 -2.06 25.00
C TYR A 97 -0.42 -1.14 26.24
N ALA A 98 -1.10 -1.61 27.28
CA ALA A 98 -1.23 -0.86 28.54
C ALA A 98 0.12 -0.58 29.23
N GLN A 99 1.17 -1.33 28.88
CA GLN A 99 2.53 -1.15 29.43
C GLN A 99 3.44 -0.45 28.40
N SER A 100 3.36 -0.85 27.15
CA SER A 100 4.14 -0.31 26.02
C SER A 100 3.37 -0.50 24.71
N PRO A 101 2.78 0.57 24.17
CA PRO A 101 2.14 0.53 22.85
C PRO A 101 3.08 0.03 21.75
N GLU A 102 4.34 0.46 21.76
CA GLU A 102 5.35 0.08 20.78
C GLU A 102 5.63 -1.44 20.81
N GLN A 103 5.69 -2.02 22.01
CA GLN A 103 5.91 -3.47 22.16
C GLN A 103 4.70 -4.28 21.68
N ALA A 104 3.48 -3.84 21.99
CA ALA A 104 2.26 -4.50 21.51
C ALA A 104 2.19 -4.54 19.97
N ILE A 105 2.53 -3.43 19.33
CA ILE A 105 2.59 -3.30 17.88
C ILE A 105 3.67 -4.23 17.31
N ALA A 106 4.86 -4.25 17.90
CA ALA A 106 5.97 -5.12 17.50
C ALA A 106 5.63 -6.60 17.64
N ASP A 107 4.98 -7.00 18.73
CA ASP A 107 4.57 -8.39 18.98
C ASP A 107 3.51 -8.84 17.93
N PHE A 108 2.55 -7.98 17.62
CA PHE A 108 1.55 -8.29 16.59
C PHE A 108 2.14 -8.33 15.18
N TYR A 109 3.13 -7.48 14.88
CA TYR A 109 3.89 -7.54 13.63
C TYR A 109 4.67 -8.85 13.53
N GLN A 110 5.37 -9.24 14.60
CA GLN A 110 6.10 -10.49 14.66
C GLN A 110 5.19 -11.71 14.51
N LEU A 111 4.01 -11.72 15.15
CA LEU A 111 3.01 -12.78 14.97
C LEU A 111 2.60 -12.89 13.50
N SER A 112 2.29 -11.75 12.85
CA SER A 112 1.84 -11.71 11.45
C SER A 112 2.93 -12.15 10.45
N GLN A 113 4.21 -12.07 10.83
CA GLN A 113 5.33 -12.61 10.07
C GLN A 113 5.52 -14.12 10.32
N LYS A 114 5.52 -14.54 11.58
CA LYS A 114 5.73 -15.94 11.98
C LYS A 114 4.65 -16.88 11.44
N ASN A 115 3.41 -16.43 11.42
CA ASN A 115 2.31 -17.23 10.91
C ASN A 115 2.14 -17.15 9.38
N ASP A 116 3.13 -16.60 8.66
CA ASP A 116 3.13 -16.43 7.20
C ASP A 116 1.90 -15.68 6.65
N TYR A 117 1.27 -14.82 7.49
CA TYR A 117 0.26 -13.89 6.97
C TYR A 117 0.92 -12.80 6.13
N ILE A 118 2.00 -12.18 6.63
CA ILE A 118 2.88 -11.32 5.84
C ILE A 118 3.81 -12.22 5.03
N LYS A 119 3.72 -12.16 3.72
CA LYS A 119 4.41 -13.05 2.77
C LYS A 119 5.87 -12.64 2.56
N LEU A 120 6.71 -12.75 3.60
CA LEU A 120 8.10 -12.27 3.59
C LEU A 120 8.92 -12.87 2.43
N LYS A 121 8.78 -14.18 2.12
CA LYS A 121 9.48 -14.82 1.01
C LYS A 121 9.10 -14.21 -0.35
N ALA A 122 7.83 -13.86 -0.52
CA ALA A 122 7.37 -13.21 -1.74
C ALA A 122 7.85 -11.75 -1.80
N ILE A 123 7.75 -11.01 -0.69
CA ILE A 123 8.21 -9.62 -0.57
C ILE A 123 9.70 -9.51 -0.85
N ALA A 124 10.52 -10.47 -0.40
CA ALA A 124 11.97 -10.49 -0.64
C ALA A 124 12.35 -10.58 -2.13
N LYS A 125 11.42 -10.96 -3.02
CA LYS A 125 11.64 -10.97 -4.47
C LYS A 125 11.52 -9.59 -5.12
N ASN A 126 10.91 -8.63 -4.43
CA ASN A 126 10.73 -7.27 -4.96
C ASN A 126 12.10 -6.64 -5.27
N ILE A 127 12.14 -5.86 -6.35
CA ILE A 127 13.32 -5.06 -6.69
C ILE A 127 13.04 -3.65 -6.19
N ALA A 128 13.85 -3.19 -5.23
CA ALA A 128 13.71 -1.87 -4.64
C ALA A 128 15.03 -1.08 -4.74
N TYR A 129 14.93 0.18 -5.13
CA TYR A 129 16.07 1.10 -5.22
C TYR A 129 15.61 2.55 -5.05
N ARG A 130 16.55 3.45 -4.86
CA ARG A 130 16.30 4.89 -4.72
C ARG A 130 16.93 5.66 -5.86
N VAL A 131 16.26 6.73 -6.28
CA VAL A 131 16.70 7.59 -7.38
C VAL A 131 16.64 9.04 -6.95
N PRO A 132 17.72 9.82 -7.10
CA PRO A 132 17.70 11.24 -6.85
C PRO A 132 16.81 11.97 -7.87
N SER A 133 16.05 12.95 -7.40
CA SER A 133 15.23 13.84 -8.20
C SER A 133 15.37 15.29 -7.70
N GLU A 134 14.79 16.24 -8.42
CA GLU A 134 14.70 17.63 -7.95
C GLU A 134 13.82 17.82 -6.71
N TYR A 135 12.98 16.80 -6.38
CA TYR A 135 12.11 16.78 -5.20
C TYR A 135 12.71 15.98 -4.04
N GLY A 136 13.94 15.54 -4.14
CA GLY A 136 14.61 14.64 -3.22
C GLY A 136 14.76 13.23 -3.76
N GLU A 137 15.07 12.28 -2.89
CA GLU A 137 15.24 10.87 -3.24
C GLU A 137 13.88 10.18 -3.38
N LEU A 138 13.55 9.69 -4.58
CA LEU A 138 12.33 8.88 -4.81
C LEU A 138 12.63 7.40 -4.58
N GLU A 139 11.66 6.67 -4.09
CA GLU A 139 11.73 5.22 -3.87
C GLU A 139 11.00 4.49 -4.99
N ILE A 140 11.66 3.48 -5.57
CA ILE A 140 11.12 2.67 -6.67
C ILE A 140 11.04 1.22 -6.22
N THR A 141 9.88 0.60 -6.39
CA THR A 141 9.69 -0.83 -6.15
C THR A 141 9.03 -1.47 -7.37
N ILE A 142 9.71 -2.44 -7.98
CA ILE A 142 9.08 -3.37 -8.92
C ILE A 142 8.50 -4.50 -8.09
N ASN A 143 7.17 -4.57 -8.05
CA ASN A 143 6.46 -5.48 -7.16
C ASN A 143 6.33 -6.88 -7.77
N LEU A 144 7.13 -7.81 -7.27
CA LEU A 144 7.12 -9.22 -7.64
C LEU A 144 6.45 -10.11 -6.59
N SER A 145 6.00 -9.53 -5.48
CA SER A 145 5.44 -10.28 -4.35
C SER A 145 4.03 -10.79 -4.57
N LYS A 146 3.23 -10.04 -5.36
CA LYS A 146 1.86 -10.43 -5.64
C LYS A 146 1.84 -11.37 -6.85
N PRO A 147 1.43 -12.64 -6.67
CA PRO A 147 1.39 -13.59 -7.77
C PRO A 147 0.40 -13.13 -8.84
N GLU A 148 0.82 -13.21 -10.10
CA GLU A 148 -0.09 -13.02 -11.23
C GLU A 148 -0.99 -14.26 -11.35
N LYS A 149 -2.30 -14.03 -11.48
CA LYS A 149 -3.25 -15.11 -11.69
C LYS A 149 -3.14 -15.61 -13.13
N ASP A 150 -3.04 -16.94 -13.29
CA ASP A 150 -3.16 -17.59 -14.59
C ASP A 150 -4.50 -17.20 -15.26
N PRO A 151 -4.53 -16.95 -16.58
CA PRO A 151 -5.78 -16.72 -17.33
C PRO A 151 -6.84 -17.78 -17.10
N LYS A 152 -6.47 -19.05 -16.85
CA LYS A 152 -7.38 -20.14 -16.50
C LYS A 152 -8.01 -19.92 -15.11
N GLU A 153 -7.22 -19.50 -14.14
CA GLU A 153 -7.73 -19.16 -12.79
C GLU A 153 -8.66 -17.94 -12.81
N ILE A 154 -8.35 -16.93 -13.64
CA ILE A 154 -9.23 -15.78 -13.85
C ILE A 154 -10.56 -16.22 -14.46
N ALA A 155 -10.53 -17.13 -15.44
CA ALA A 155 -11.73 -17.68 -16.06
C ALA A 155 -12.54 -18.53 -15.06
N ALA A 156 -11.88 -19.39 -14.29
CA ALA A 156 -12.50 -20.19 -13.24
C ALA A 156 -13.16 -19.31 -12.15
N ALA A 157 -12.47 -18.25 -11.73
CA ALA A 157 -12.99 -17.30 -10.74
C ALA A 157 -14.30 -16.59 -11.18
N LYS A 158 -14.47 -16.36 -12.48
CA LYS A 158 -15.70 -15.78 -13.06
C LYS A 158 -16.89 -16.75 -13.04
N LEU A 159 -16.63 -18.05 -13.03
CA LEU A 159 -17.67 -19.10 -13.03
C LEU A 159 -18.16 -19.42 -11.61
N VAL A 160 -17.39 -19.07 -10.58
CA VAL A 160 -17.77 -19.31 -9.19
C VAL A 160 -18.88 -18.35 -8.79
N LYS A 161 -20.01 -18.93 -8.33
CA LYS A 161 -21.11 -18.17 -7.78
C LYS A 161 -20.60 -17.37 -6.56
N SER A 162 -20.54 -16.04 -6.68
CA SER A 162 -20.05 -15.20 -5.60
C SER A 162 -21.03 -15.25 -4.42
N SER A 163 -20.50 -15.57 -3.24
CA SER A 163 -21.21 -15.31 -2.00
C SER A 163 -20.87 -13.88 -1.55
N ASN A 164 -21.83 -13.22 -0.89
CA ASN A 164 -21.58 -11.90 -0.29
C ASN A 164 -20.87 -11.99 1.08
N TYR A 165 -20.16 -13.10 1.35
CA TYR A 165 -19.43 -13.32 2.59
C TYR A 165 -18.04 -13.88 2.33
N PRO A 166 -16.98 -13.15 2.73
CA PRO A 166 -16.97 -11.72 3.11
C PRO A 166 -17.43 -10.83 1.95
N GLN A 167 -18.00 -9.67 2.25
CA GLN A 167 -18.50 -8.75 1.23
C GLN A 167 -17.36 -8.10 0.41
N CYS A 168 -16.23 -7.79 1.04
CA CYS A 168 -15.01 -7.35 0.38
C CYS A 168 -13.76 -7.83 1.15
N GLN A 169 -12.56 -7.56 0.59
CA GLN A 169 -11.29 -7.99 1.20
C GLN A 169 -10.92 -7.24 2.49
N LEU A 170 -11.62 -6.16 2.84
CA LEU A 170 -11.41 -5.36 4.05
C LEU A 170 -12.46 -5.60 5.14
N CYS A 171 -13.47 -6.43 4.90
CA CYS A 171 -14.45 -6.73 5.93
C CYS A 171 -13.84 -7.54 7.08
N MET A 172 -14.32 -7.32 8.32
CA MET A 172 -13.90 -8.05 9.51
C MET A 172 -14.09 -9.57 9.36
N GLU A 173 -15.05 -9.99 8.56
CA GLU A 173 -15.36 -11.39 8.23
C GLU A 173 -14.23 -12.11 7.49
N ASN A 174 -13.20 -11.40 7.05
CA ASN A 174 -11.98 -12.03 6.51
C ASN A 174 -11.15 -12.72 7.59
N GLU A 175 -11.27 -12.32 8.85
CA GLU A 175 -10.50 -12.94 9.94
C GLU A 175 -10.86 -14.42 10.10
N GLY A 176 -9.89 -15.31 9.86
CA GLY A 176 -10.09 -16.75 9.87
C GLY A 176 -10.86 -17.32 8.67
N TYR A 177 -11.12 -16.51 7.63
CA TYR A 177 -11.84 -16.98 6.45
C TYR A 177 -11.00 -17.93 5.61
N HIS A 178 -11.51 -19.14 5.34
CA HIS A 178 -10.81 -20.19 4.59
C HIS A 178 -10.35 -19.75 3.19
N GLY A 179 -11.14 -18.90 2.52
CA GLY A 179 -10.85 -18.50 1.15
C GLY A 179 -11.63 -19.30 0.11
N ARG A 180 -11.48 -18.90 -1.14
CA ARG A 180 -12.02 -19.56 -2.33
C ARG A 180 -11.32 -19.05 -3.58
N VAL A 181 -11.53 -19.66 -4.73
CA VAL A 181 -10.84 -19.30 -6.00
C VAL A 181 -10.90 -17.79 -6.34
N ASN A 182 -12.01 -17.12 -5.98
CA ASN A 182 -12.17 -15.68 -6.24
C ASN A 182 -12.07 -14.79 -4.98
N HIS A 183 -11.63 -15.34 -3.84
CA HIS A 183 -11.42 -14.58 -2.61
C HIS A 183 -10.23 -15.14 -1.82
N PRO A 184 -9.28 -14.30 -1.35
CA PRO A 184 -8.04 -14.77 -0.73
C PRO A 184 -8.27 -15.62 0.52
N ALA A 185 -7.37 -16.57 0.75
CA ALA A 185 -7.27 -17.30 2.01
C ALA A 185 -6.86 -16.38 3.16
N ARG A 186 -7.50 -16.54 4.33
CA ARG A 186 -7.33 -15.71 5.51
C ARG A 186 -7.42 -16.51 6.82
N SER A 187 -7.26 -17.85 6.80
CA SER A 187 -7.33 -18.69 7.99
C SER A 187 -6.37 -18.22 9.09
N ASN A 188 -5.15 -17.87 8.73
CA ASN A 188 -4.10 -17.35 9.60
C ASN A 188 -4.16 -15.81 9.82
N HIS A 189 -5.20 -15.14 9.33
CA HIS A 189 -5.35 -13.69 9.49
C HIS A 189 -5.94 -13.32 10.84
N ARG A 190 -5.39 -12.27 11.48
CA ARG A 190 -5.90 -11.70 12.74
C ARG A 190 -6.02 -10.20 12.63
N ILE A 191 -7.00 -9.64 13.36
CA ILE A 191 -7.32 -8.22 13.38
C ILE A 191 -7.36 -7.75 14.83
N ILE A 192 -6.63 -6.71 15.16
CA ILE A 192 -6.76 -6.02 16.44
C ILE A 192 -7.97 -5.09 16.38
N ARG A 193 -8.88 -5.24 17.34
CA ARG A 193 -10.05 -4.36 17.51
C ARG A 193 -9.66 -3.17 18.37
N PHE A 194 -9.98 -1.96 17.92
CA PHE A 194 -9.76 -0.73 18.68
C PHE A 194 -10.89 0.26 18.47
N ASP A 195 -10.96 1.29 19.29
CA ASP A 195 -12.01 2.31 19.23
C ASP A 195 -11.48 3.64 18.70
N ILE A 196 -12.24 4.26 17.81
CA ILE A 196 -12.06 5.67 17.45
C ILE A 196 -13.39 6.39 17.71
N SER A 197 -13.43 7.22 18.74
CA SER A 197 -14.59 8.07 19.07
C SER A 197 -15.90 7.29 19.21
N GLY A 198 -15.87 6.12 19.87
CA GLY A 198 -17.02 5.26 20.09
C GLY A 198 -17.40 4.37 18.89
N GLN A 199 -16.55 4.27 17.91
CA GLN A 199 -16.71 3.39 16.74
C GLN A 199 -15.60 2.33 16.73
N GLU A 200 -16.00 1.06 16.54
CA GLU A 200 -15.05 -0.04 16.41
C GLU A 200 -14.36 0.00 15.05
N TRP A 201 -13.03 -0.12 15.08
CA TRP A 201 -12.13 -0.22 13.94
C TRP A 201 -11.26 -1.47 14.07
N GLY A 202 -10.74 -1.95 12.95
CA GLY A 202 -9.76 -3.02 12.90
C GLY A 202 -8.39 -2.50 12.48
N PHE A 203 -7.35 -3.08 13.08
CA PHE A 203 -5.96 -2.91 12.67
C PHE A 203 -5.41 -4.25 12.20
N GLN A 204 -4.86 -4.29 10.98
CA GLN A 204 -4.26 -5.47 10.37
C GLN A 204 -3.05 -5.09 9.52
N TYR A 205 -2.11 -6.02 9.34
CA TYR A 205 -1.02 -5.83 8.39
C TYR A 205 -1.42 -6.20 6.96
N SER A 206 -0.68 -5.67 5.98
CA SER A 206 -0.83 -6.05 4.58
C SER A 206 -0.04 -7.33 4.30
N PRO A 207 -0.62 -8.37 3.69
CA PRO A 207 0.10 -9.61 3.38
C PRO A 207 1.21 -9.40 2.35
N TYR A 208 1.07 -8.46 1.44
CA TYR A 208 2.05 -8.08 0.43
C TYR A 208 2.46 -6.63 0.67
N ALA A 209 3.28 -6.42 1.72
CA ALA A 209 3.70 -5.11 2.15
C ALA A 209 4.62 -4.43 1.12
N TYR A 210 4.42 -3.15 0.91
CA TYR A 210 5.28 -2.31 0.07
C TYR A 210 6.42 -1.65 0.84
N PHE A 211 6.26 -1.55 2.15
CA PHE A 211 7.24 -0.99 3.08
C PHE A 211 7.07 -1.67 4.46
N ASN A 212 8.01 -1.40 5.36
CA ASN A 212 8.01 -2.02 6.69
C ASN A 212 6.77 -1.66 7.49
N GLU A 213 6.17 -2.66 8.14
CA GLU A 213 4.96 -2.54 8.96
C GLU A 213 3.76 -1.94 8.20
N HIS A 214 3.69 -2.13 6.86
CA HIS A 214 2.53 -1.70 6.07
C HIS A 214 1.25 -2.32 6.59
N CYS A 215 0.32 -1.48 7.01
CA CYS A 215 -0.92 -1.88 7.66
C CYS A 215 -2.15 -1.17 7.11
N ILE A 216 -3.30 -1.66 7.51
CA ILE A 216 -4.61 -1.11 7.15
C ILE A 216 -5.42 -0.97 8.43
N PHE A 217 -6.00 0.21 8.61
CA PHE A 217 -7.03 0.51 9.59
C PHE A 217 -8.37 0.52 8.88
N LEU A 218 -9.27 -0.39 9.25
CA LEU A 218 -10.52 -0.61 8.53
C LEU A 218 -11.74 -0.36 9.44
N ASP A 219 -12.78 0.23 8.88
CA ASP A 219 -14.05 0.36 9.58
C ASP A 219 -14.66 -1.03 9.84
N SER A 220 -15.20 -1.28 11.02
CA SER A 220 -15.89 -2.54 11.32
C SER A 220 -17.15 -2.74 10.48
N LYS A 221 -17.68 -1.66 9.90
CA LYS A 221 -18.87 -1.69 9.04
C LYS A 221 -18.46 -1.46 7.58
N HIS A 222 -19.02 -2.27 6.69
CA HIS A 222 -18.85 -2.09 5.25
C HIS A 222 -19.62 -0.83 4.80
N ARG A 223 -18.95 0.28 4.70
CA ARG A 223 -19.50 1.57 4.22
C ARG A 223 -18.49 2.24 3.27
N PRO A 224 -19.01 2.97 2.25
CA PRO A 224 -18.13 3.68 1.31
C PRO A 224 -17.21 4.68 2.00
N MET A 225 -16.04 4.87 1.42
CA MET A 225 -15.11 5.93 1.80
C MET A 225 -15.74 7.31 1.56
N ALA A 226 -15.43 8.24 2.45
CA ALA A 226 -15.74 9.65 2.28
C ALA A 226 -14.69 10.50 2.97
N ILE A 227 -14.04 11.37 2.22
CA ILE A 227 -13.13 12.36 2.80
C ILE A 227 -13.96 13.48 3.42
N SER A 228 -13.82 13.66 4.71
CA SER A 228 -14.59 14.61 5.50
C SER A 228 -13.83 15.01 6.77
N ARG A 229 -14.40 15.90 7.56
CA ARG A 229 -13.92 16.21 8.91
C ARG A 229 -13.60 14.95 9.72
N GLN A 230 -14.50 13.96 9.68
CA GLN A 230 -14.30 12.70 10.42
C GLN A 230 -13.08 11.93 9.97
N SER A 231 -12.70 11.99 8.68
CA SER A 231 -11.48 11.35 8.18
C SER A 231 -10.25 11.98 8.83
N PHE A 232 -10.19 13.30 8.96
CA PHE A 232 -9.08 14.00 9.63
C PHE A 232 -9.01 13.66 11.12
N GLU A 233 -10.16 13.67 11.81
CA GLU A 233 -10.26 13.29 13.22
C GLU A 233 -9.75 11.86 13.45
N ARG A 234 -10.15 10.92 12.59
CA ARG A 234 -9.76 9.51 12.68
C ARG A 234 -8.27 9.31 12.41
N LEU A 235 -7.72 9.94 11.38
CA LEU A 235 -6.30 9.85 11.05
C LEU A 235 -5.44 10.38 12.21
N LEU A 236 -5.80 11.52 12.80
CA LEU A 236 -5.08 12.08 13.96
C LEU A 236 -5.23 11.21 15.21
N ALA A 237 -6.38 10.57 15.42
CA ALA A 237 -6.58 9.62 16.51
C ALA A 237 -5.75 8.33 16.32
N ILE A 238 -5.62 7.83 15.08
CA ILE A 238 -4.81 6.67 14.76
C ILE A 238 -3.33 6.94 15.07
N VAL A 239 -2.77 8.05 14.60
CA VAL A 239 -1.34 8.35 14.84
C VAL A 239 -1.02 8.68 16.29
N GLU A 240 -2.02 9.00 17.10
CA GLU A 240 -1.89 9.12 18.55
C GLU A 240 -1.90 7.74 19.23
N GLN A 241 -2.76 6.82 18.80
CA GLN A 241 -2.87 5.48 19.37
C GLN A 241 -1.77 4.52 18.89
N PHE A 242 -1.22 4.74 17.68
CA PHE A 242 -0.17 3.90 17.11
C PHE A 242 1.14 4.69 16.96
N PRO A 243 1.95 4.77 18.04
CA PRO A 243 3.15 5.61 18.06
C PRO A 243 4.15 5.22 16.96
N GLY A 244 4.68 6.23 16.28
CA GLY A 244 5.65 6.05 15.20
C GLY A 244 5.06 5.60 13.87
N TYR A 245 3.73 5.43 13.77
CA TYR A 245 3.04 5.20 12.51
C TYR A 245 2.58 6.51 11.88
N PHE A 246 2.60 6.54 10.55
CA PHE A 246 1.75 7.45 9.79
C PHE A 246 0.40 6.76 9.53
N ALA A 247 -0.62 7.53 9.19
CA ALA A 247 -1.88 7.05 8.65
C ALA A 247 -2.37 8.00 7.56
N GLY A 248 -2.88 7.46 6.46
CA GLY A 248 -3.39 8.24 5.36
C GLY A 248 -4.56 7.57 4.66
N SER A 249 -5.34 8.34 3.96
CA SER A 249 -6.46 7.88 3.15
C SER A 249 -6.17 8.02 1.66
N ASN A 250 -6.57 7.04 0.86
CA ASN A 250 -6.76 7.30 -0.55
C ASN A 250 -7.85 8.36 -0.75
N ALA A 251 -7.85 9.00 -1.91
CA ALA A 251 -8.95 9.86 -2.32
C ALA A 251 -10.23 9.05 -2.53
N ASP A 252 -11.39 9.67 -2.30
CA ASP A 252 -12.71 9.04 -2.36
C ASP A 252 -13.42 9.18 -3.72
N LEU A 253 -12.72 9.68 -4.74
CA LEU A 253 -13.24 9.83 -6.09
C LEU A 253 -12.57 8.83 -7.06
N PRO A 254 -13.27 8.38 -8.11
CA PRO A 254 -12.66 7.59 -9.19
C PRO A 254 -11.46 8.32 -9.83
N ILE A 255 -10.59 7.57 -10.52
CA ILE A 255 -9.39 8.06 -11.22
C ILE A 255 -8.24 8.43 -10.26
N VAL A 256 -8.56 9.13 -9.16
CA VAL A 256 -7.58 9.58 -8.14
C VAL A 256 -7.67 8.82 -6.83
N GLY A 257 -8.63 7.90 -6.71
CA GLY A 257 -8.83 7.05 -5.54
C GLY A 257 -8.09 5.72 -5.59
N GLY A 258 -8.16 4.98 -4.48
CA GLY A 258 -7.67 3.61 -4.38
C GLY A 258 -8.60 2.58 -5.05
N SER A 259 -8.20 1.31 -5.01
CA SER A 259 -8.93 0.21 -5.63
C SER A 259 -10.22 -0.19 -4.89
N ILE A 260 -10.38 0.15 -3.61
CA ILE A 260 -11.53 -0.20 -2.78
C ILE A 260 -12.14 1.08 -2.22
N LEU A 261 -13.10 1.65 -2.95
CA LEU A 261 -13.84 2.84 -2.52
C LEU A 261 -15.10 2.49 -1.71
N THR A 262 -15.52 1.22 -1.72
CA THR A 262 -16.76 0.74 -1.11
C THR A 262 -16.65 0.45 0.38
N HIS A 263 -15.44 0.44 0.93
CA HIS A 263 -15.18 0.18 2.34
C HIS A 263 -14.23 1.22 2.92
N ASP A 264 -14.65 1.97 3.92
CA ASP A 264 -13.85 3.01 4.56
C ASP A 264 -12.64 2.41 5.29
N HIS A 265 -11.46 2.88 4.93
CA HIS A 265 -10.19 2.38 5.46
C HIS A 265 -9.08 3.39 5.28
N TYR A 266 -8.04 3.27 6.10
CA TYR A 266 -6.81 4.03 6.01
C TYR A 266 -5.62 3.07 5.91
N GLN A 267 -4.56 3.51 5.24
CA GLN A 267 -3.28 2.79 5.22
C GLN A 267 -2.32 3.48 6.18
N GLY A 268 -1.43 2.70 6.77
CA GLY A 268 -0.43 3.20 7.69
C GLY A 268 0.78 2.29 7.80
N GLY A 269 1.63 2.61 8.77
CA GLY A 269 2.84 1.84 9.07
C GLY A 269 4.00 2.70 9.51
N ARG A 270 5.16 2.06 9.66
CA ARG A 270 6.41 2.70 10.09
C ARG A 270 7.32 2.88 8.89
N HIS A 271 7.17 4.01 8.20
CA HIS A 271 8.01 4.36 7.05
C HIS A 271 8.12 5.88 6.93
N VAL A 272 9.30 6.35 6.59
CA VAL A 272 9.56 7.77 6.31
C VAL A 272 9.62 7.94 4.80
N PHE A 273 8.58 8.53 4.22
CA PHE A 273 8.48 8.72 2.79
C PHE A 273 9.23 9.98 2.30
N PRO A 274 9.64 10.01 1.02
CA PRO A 274 10.27 11.19 0.42
C PRO A 274 9.47 12.49 0.64
N MET A 275 8.16 12.48 0.46
CA MET A 275 7.31 13.66 0.67
C MET A 275 7.37 14.17 2.12
N GLU A 276 7.50 13.28 3.10
CA GLU A 276 7.56 13.66 4.52
C GLU A 276 8.75 14.56 4.82
N VAL A 277 9.91 14.25 4.23
CA VAL A 277 11.16 14.99 4.45
C VAL A 277 11.35 16.16 3.48
N ALA A 278 10.45 16.32 2.51
CA ALA A 278 10.50 17.43 1.57
C ALA A 278 10.32 18.78 2.30
N PRO A 279 11.11 19.82 1.95
CA PRO A 279 11.08 21.11 2.61
C PRO A 279 9.78 21.87 2.32
N ILE A 280 9.46 22.85 3.16
CA ILE A 280 8.40 23.82 2.88
C ILE A 280 8.94 24.86 1.90
N GLN A 281 8.28 24.98 0.75
CA GLN A 281 8.60 25.96 -0.29
C GLN A 281 8.11 27.35 0.09
N LYS A 282 6.92 27.48 0.64
CA LYS A 282 6.33 28.72 1.07
C LYS A 282 5.53 28.54 2.36
N ASN A 283 5.83 29.35 3.37
CA ASN A 283 5.08 29.41 4.64
C ASN A 283 4.02 30.50 4.57
N PHE A 284 2.91 30.28 5.27
CA PHE A 284 1.85 31.27 5.48
C PHE A 284 1.05 30.93 6.74
N THR A 285 0.22 31.86 7.19
CA THR A 285 -0.64 31.69 8.35
C THR A 285 -2.09 31.88 7.96
N PHE A 286 -2.95 30.92 8.27
CA PHE A 286 -4.39 31.05 8.04
C PHE A 286 -5.04 31.91 9.13
N ALA A 287 -5.88 32.86 8.70
CA ALA A 287 -6.63 33.71 9.60
C ALA A 287 -7.57 32.89 10.50
N GLY A 288 -7.43 33.09 11.82
CA GLY A 288 -8.17 32.36 12.85
C GLY A 288 -7.53 31.01 13.24
N PHE A 289 -6.30 30.71 12.73
CA PHE A 289 -5.52 29.50 13.03
C PHE A 289 -4.04 29.84 13.20
N GLU A 290 -3.75 30.91 13.93
CA GLU A 290 -2.40 31.46 14.08
C GLU A 290 -1.44 30.52 14.83
N THR A 291 -1.97 29.54 15.52
CA THR A 291 -1.22 28.48 16.24
C THR A 291 -0.86 27.30 15.34
N VAL A 292 -1.47 27.21 14.16
CA VAL A 292 -1.16 26.16 13.17
C VAL A 292 -0.10 26.66 12.21
N LYS A 293 1.05 26.00 12.16
CA LYS A 293 2.06 26.22 11.11
C LYS A 293 1.53 25.66 9.80
N ALA A 294 1.55 26.42 8.74
CA ALA A 294 1.08 26.00 7.43
C ALA A 294 2.04 26.40 6.32
N GLY A 295 2.14 25.56 5.29
CA GLY A 295 2.96 25.86 4.12
C GLY A 295 2.74 24.91 2.96
N ILE A 296 3.18 25.34 1.77
CA ILE A 296 3.25 24.49 0.58
C ILE A 296 4.54 23.69 0.64
N VAL A 297 4.43 22.38 0.47
CA VAL A 297 5.58 21.46 0.40
C VAL A 297 6.22 21.55 -0.99
N GLN A 298 7.54 21.56 -1.05
CA GLN A 298 8.29 21.44 -2.31
C GLN A 298 8.18 20.00 -2.82
N TRP A 299 7.10 19.72 -3.55
CA TRP A 299 6.73 18.40 -4.01
C TRP A 299 6.07 18.48 -5.39
N PRO A 300 6.20 17.47 -6.27
CA PRO A 300 5.61 17.54 -7.62
C PRO A 300 4.08 17.65 -7.59
N MET A 301 3.44 17.15 -6.53
CA MET A 301 2.01 17.30 -6.32
C MET A 301 1.69 18.48 -5.39
N SER A 302 0.44 18.93 -5.39
CA SER A 302 0.00 20.12 -4.65
C SER A 302 -0.33 19.78 -3.20
N VAL A 303 0.61 20.03 -2.29
CA VAL A 303 0.53 19.62 -0.88
C VAL A 303 0.54 20.85 0.05
N ILE A 304 -0.47 20.94 0.91
CA ILE A 304 -0.50 21.88 2.04
C ILE A 304 -0.17 21.06 3.30
N ARG A 305 0.91 21.40 3.99
CA ARG A 305 1.29 20.82 5.28
C ARG A 305 0.84 21.69 6.42
N LEU A 306 0.16 21.08 7.39
CA LEU A 306 -0.31 21.70 8.62
C LEU A 306 0.37 21.01 9.81
N THR A 307 0.86 21.80 10.79
CA THR A 307 1.49 21.29 12.00
C THR A 307 0.98 22.02 13.24
N SER A 308 0.53 21.32 14.27
CA SER A 308 0.05 21.88 15.53
C SER A 308 0.13 20.85 16.66
N ASP A 309 0.12 21.30 17.90
CA ASP A 309 -0.11 20.46 19.09
C ASP A 309 -1.59 20.10 19.26
N SER A 310 -2.49 20.86 18.61
CA SER A 310 -3.95 20.71 18.72
C SER A 310 -4.54 19.94 17.53
N LYS A 311 -5.07 18.75 17.79
CA LYS A 311 -5.82 17.96 16.79
C LYS A 311 -7.07 18.68 16.33
N ASP A 312 -7.73 19.39 17.25
CA ASP A 312 -8.99 20.11 16.92
C ASP A 312 -8.74 21.26 15.96
N GLU A 313 -7.66 22.02 16.16
CA GLU A 313 -7.29 23.11 15.24
C GLU A 313 -6.89 22.56 13.86
N LEU A 314 -6.11 21.49 13.81
CA LEU A 314 -5.76 20.81 12.56
C LEU A 314 -7.02 20.34 11.82
N THR A 315 -7.94 19.70 12.53
CA THR A 315 -9.20 19.19 11.95
C THR A 315 -10.06 20.34 11.43
N ASN A 316 -10.23 21.41 12.21
CA ASN A 316 -11.03 22.57 11.83
C ASN A 316 -10.46 23.27 10.57
N LEU A 317 -9.14 23.44 10.52
CA LEU A 317 -8.48 24.04 9.37
C LEU A 317 -8.51 23.12 8.14
N ALA A 318 -8.27 21.83 8.32
CA ALA A 318 -8.34 20.84 7.23
C ALA A 318 -9.75 20.78 6.62
N GLU A 319 -10.80 20.82 7.45
CA GLU A 319 -12.19 20.91 6.97
C GLU A 319 -12.44 22.20 6.18
N LYS A 320 -11.97 23.35 6.69
CA LYS A 320 -12.08 24.64 5.98
C LYS A 320 -11.42 24.57 4.61
N ILE A 321 -10.21 23.99 4.52
CA ILE A 321 -9.49 23.83 3.25
C ILE A 321 -10.25 22.86 2.31
N LEU A 322 -10.74 21.73 2.81
CA LEU A 322 -11.51 20.76 2.01
C LEU A 322 -12.77 21.37 1.42
N LEU A 323 -13.54 22.10 2.23
CA LEU A 323 -14.79 22.74 1.79
C LEU A 323 -14.52 23.85 0.77
N ALA A 324 -13.46 24.64 0.97
CA ALA A 324 -13.02 25.64 0.00
C ALA A 324 -12.58 24.98 -1.31
N TRP A 325 -11.77 23.89 -1.23
CA TRP A 325 -11.28 23.17 -2.40
C TRP A 325 -12.42 22.60 -3.26
N ARG A 326 -13.42 22.00 -2.63
CA ARG A 326 -14.58 21.43 -3.34
C ARG A 326 -15.40 22.44 -4.14
N GLN A 327 -15.28 23.71 -3.85
CA GLN A 327 -16.02 24.79 -4.53
C GLN A 327 -15.13 25.70 -5.38
N TYR A 328 -13.80 25.48 -5.33
CA TYR A 328 -12.86 26.37 -5.99
C TYR A 328 -12.72 26.03 -7.47
N SER A 329 -12.78 27.05 -8.32
CA SER A 329 -12.43 26.94 -9.73
C SER A 329 -11.51 28.09 -10.13
N ASP A 330 -10.47 27.75 -10.91
CA ASP A 330 -9.55 28.71 -11.54
C ASP A 330 -9.37 28.33 -13.00
N SER A 331 -10.15 29.00 -13.87
CA SER A 331 -10.14 28.72 -15.31
C SER A 331 -8.82 29.06 -15.99
N SER A 332 -7.97 29.90 -15.38
CA SER A 332 -6.67 30.27 -15.94
C SER A 332 -5.70 29.08 -16.01
N VAL A 333 -5.88 28.10 -15.12
CA VAL A 333 -5.08 26.87 -15.03
C VAL A 333 -5.93 25.60 -15.22
N GLN A 334 -7.13 25.73 -15.77
CA GLN A 334 -8.06 24.62 -16.07
C GLN A 334 -8.53 23.82 -14.84
N VAL A 335 -8.46 24.40 -13.64
CA VAL A 335 -8.98 23.80 -12.41
C VAL A 335 -10.46 24.13 -12.28
N LEU A 336 -11.32 23.11 -12.28
CA LEU A 336 -12.77 23.24 -12.20
C LEU A 336 -13.32 22.38 -11.06
N ALA A 337 -14.11 23.00 -10.15
CA ALA A 337 -14.76 22.30 -9.05
C ALA A 337 -15.73 21.21 -9.55
N GLU A 338 -16.41 21.49 -10.66
CA GLU A 338 -17.34 20.56 -11.30
C GLU A 338 -17.44 20.80 -12.80
N SER A 339 -17.85 19.77 -13.54
CA SER A 339 -18.27 19.86 -14.94
C SER A 339 -19.53 19.03 -15.16
N ASN A 340 -20.53 19.61 -15.84
CA ASN A 340 -21.82 18.96 -16.11
C ASN A 340 -22.48 18.35 -14.85
N GLY A 341 -22.34 19.01 -13.69
CA GLY A 341 -22.88 18.55 -12.40
C GLY A 341 -22.08 17.44 -11.73
N THR A 342 -20.91 17.08 -12.25
CA THR A 342 -20.01 16.09 -11.64
C THR A 342 -18.91 16.81 -10.88
N PRO A 343 -18.78 16.63 -9.54
CA PRO A 343 -17.70 17.18 -8.75
C PRO A 343 -16.36 16.50 -9.05
N HIS A 344 -15.27 17.27 -8.98
CA HIS A 344 -13.92 16.79 -9.34
C HIS A 344 -12.94 16.80 -8.18
N HIS A 345 -13.16 17.62 -7.17
CA HIS A 345 -12.18 17.91 -6.14
C HIS A 345 -12.32 17.05 -4.89
N THR A 346 -11.21 16.50 -4.46
CA THR A 346 -11.06 15.80 -3.17
C THR A 346 -9.63 16.00 -2.64
N ILE A 347 -9.33 15.37 -1.52
CA ILE A 347 -8.02 15.42 -0.86
C ILE A 347 -7.55 13.99 -0.55
N THR A 348 -6.26 13.76 -0.68
CA THR A 348 -5.54 12.62 -0.08
C THR A 348 -4.88 13.12 1.20
N PRO A 349 -5.47 12.86 2.40
CA PRO A 349 -4.93 13.31 3.67
C PRO A 349 -3.94 12.30 4.25
N ILE A 350 -2.83 12.79 4.82
CA ILE A 350 -1.82 11.97 5.50
C ILE A 350 -1.48 12.61 6.83
N ALA A 351 -1.66 11.85 7.91
CA ALA A 351 -1.33 12.27 9.28
C ALA A 351 -0.09 11.55 9.79
N ARG A 352 0.69 12.23 10.60
CA ARG A 352 1.78 11.66 11.39
C ARG A 352 2.03 12.48 12.64
N LYS A 353 2.85 11.94 13.54
CA LYS A 353 3.35 12.69 14.68
C LYS A 353 4.87 12.81 14.57
N ARG A 354 5.37 14.06 14.51
CA ARG A 354 6.78 14.37 14.37
C ARG A 354 7.19 15.42 15.39
N ASP A 355 8.31 15.21 16.08
CA ASP A 355 8.85 16.12 17.12
C ASP A 355 7.82 16.48 18.19
N GLY A 356 6.93 15.53 18.52
CA GLY A 356 5.86 15.71 19.50
C GLY A 356 4.60 16.39 18.98
N GLN A 357 4.64 17.02 17.79
CA GLN A 357 3.50 17.71 17.17
C GLN A 357 2.77 16.79 16.19
N PHE A 358 1.47 17.03 16.01
CA PHE A 358 0.71 16.43 14.92
C PHE A 358 0.98 17.17 13.62
N GLU A 359 1.14 16.41 12.54
CA GLU A 359 1.33 16.91 11.19
C GLU A 359 0.29 16.28 10.27
N LEU A 360 -0.35 17.11 9.45
CA LEU A 360 -1.36 16.69 8.49
C LEU A 360 -1.02 17.27 7.12
N ASP A 361 -0.69 16.40 6.16
CA ASP A 361 -0.51 16.77 4.76
C ASP A 361 -1.84 16.62 4.02
N LEU A 362 -2.25 17.66 3.34
CA LEU A 362 -3.46 17.71 2.50
C LEU A 362 -3.02 17.80 1.04
N VAL A 363 -3.08 16.67 0.33
CA VAL A 363 -2.75 16.60 -1.09
C VAL A 363 -4.01 16.86 -1.90
N LEU A 364 -4.03 17.95 -2.65
CA LEU A 364 -5.17 18.32 -3.49
C LEU A 364 -5.27 17.37 -4.68
N ARG A 365 -6.45 16.82 -4.93
CA ARG A 365 -6.72 15.89 -6.02
C ARG A 365 -7.90 16.37 -6.86
N ASP A 366 -7.83 16.05 -8.15
CA ASP A 366 -8.83 16.41 -9.14
C ASP A 366 -8.97 15.27 -10.16
N ASN A 367 -10.20 14.82 -10.45
CA ASN A 367 -10.48 13.70 -11.36
C ASN A 367 -11.06 14.13 -12.71
N GLN A 368 -10.85 15.38 -13.12
CA GLN A 368 -11.28 15.84 -14.44
C GLN A 368 -10.69 15.00 -15.57
N THR A 369 -11.48 14.83 -16.62
CA THR A 369 -11.03 14.21 -17.87
C THR A 369 -11.22 15.18 -19.04
N SER A 370 -10.49 14.94 -20.12
CA SER A 370 -10.69 15.64 -21.38
C SER A 370 -10.59 14.65 -22.56
N PRO A 371 -10.98 15.04 -23.78
CA PRO A 371 -10.77 14.20 -24.96
C PRO A 371 -9.29 13.83 -25.19
N GLU A 372 -8.36 14.70 -24.79
CA GLU A 372 -6.91 14.49 -24.87
C GLU A 372 -6.40 13.58 -23.74
N HIS A 373 -7.03 13.68 -22.56
CA HIS A 373 -6.70 12.93 -21.36
C HIS A 373 -7.92 12.15 -20.82
N PRO A 374 -8.35 11.08 -21.51
CA PRO A 374 -9.55 10.33 -21.14
C PRO A 374 -9.39 9.54 -19.82
N ASP A 375 -8.14 9.23 -19.43
CA ASP A 375 -7.80 8.57 -18.16
C ASP A 375 -7.71 9.57 -16.99
N GLY A 376 -7.70 10.88 -17.27
CA GLY A 376 -7.60 11.98 -16.30
C GLY A 376 -6.58 13.04 -16.72
N ILE A 377 -6.92 14.32 -16.51
CA ILE A 377 -5.99 15.46 -16.74
C ILE A 377 -4.86 15.38 -15.71
N TYR A 378 -5.21 15.05 -14.46
CA TYR A 378 -4.28 14.92 -13.32
C TYR A 378 -4.00 13.44 -13.03
N HIS A 379 -3.49 12.74 -14.04
CA HIS A 379 -3.21 11.32 -14.11
C HIS A 379 -1.95 11.11 -14.98
N PRO A 380 -1.20 10.01 -14.84
CA PRO A 380 -0.05 9.74 -15.73
C PRO A 380 -0.42 9.86 -17.20
N HIS A 381 0.24 10.72 -17.94
CA HIS A 381 0.00 10.95 -19.37
C HIS A 381 0.60 9.82 -20.22
N LYS A 382 0.21 9.75 -21.51
CA LYS A 382 0.57 8.64 -22.40
C LYS A 382 2.07 8.39 -22.52
N ASP A 383 2.86 9.45 -22.53
CA ASP A 383 4.32 9.40 -22.66
C ASP A 383 5.01 8.69 -21.50
N VAL A 384 4.41 8.70 -20.31
CA VAL A 384 4.95 8.02 -19.11
C VAL A 384 4.28 6.68 -18.79
N GLN A 385 3.20 6.32 -19.50
CA GLN A 385 2.41 5.11 -19.23
C GLN A 385 3.14 3.81 -19.54
N HIS A 386 4.21 3.84 -20.31
CA HIS A 386 5.08 2.69 -20.51
C HIS A 386 5.76 2.23 -19.20
N ILE A 387 5.92 3.11 -18.22
CA ILE A 387 6.43 2.81 -16.88
C ILE A 387 5.29 2.70 -15.87
N LYS A 388 4.40 3.71 -15.80
CA LYS A 388 3.29 3.75 -14.83
C LYS A 388 2.01 4.26 -15.47
N LYS A 389 1.03 3.37 -15.56
CA LYS A 389 -0.28 3.65 -16.17
C LYS A 389 -1.42 3.77 -15.16
N GLU A 390 -1.30 3.08 -14.02
CA GLU A 390 -2.36 2.98 -13.02
C GLU A 390 -2.56 4.31 -12.26
N ASN A 391 -3.72 4.43 -11.62
CA ASN A 391 -4.03 5.57 -10.76
C ASN A 391 -2.97 5.75 -9.67
N ILE A 392 -2.64 7.00 -9.35
CA ILE A 392 -1.68 7.35 -8.30
C ILE A 392 -2.39 7.35 -6.94
N GLY A 393 -2.11 6.31 -6.16
CA GLY A 393 -2.65 6.11 -4.83
C GLY A 393 -1.80 6.75 -3.73
N LEU A 394 -2.26 6.59 -2.48
CA LEU A 394 -1.65 7.18 -1.28
C LEU A 394 -0.14 7.00 -1.19
N ILE A 395 0.35 5.78 -1.41
CA ILE A 395 1.77 5.43 -1.24
C ILE A 395 2.62 6.12 -2.30
N GLU A 396 2.14 6.12 -3.54
CA GLU A 396 2.82 6.74 -4.67
C GLU A 396 2.84 8.26 -4.56
N VAL A 397 1.76 8.87 -4.07
CA VAL A 397 1.69 10.29 -3.74
C VAL A 397 2.84 10.71 -2.81
N MET A 398 3.21 9.85 -1.87
CA MET A 398 4.29 10.09 -0.91
C MET A 398 5.70 9.83 -1.45
N GLY A 399 5.84 9.35 -2.69
CA GLY A 399 7.12 9.19 -3.39
C GLY A 399 7.68 7.77 -3.47
N LEU A 400 6.87 6.76 -3.15
CA LEU A 400 7.21 5.35 -3.36
C LEU A 400 6.44 4.79 -4.56
N ALA A 401 7.11 4.60 -5.69
CA ALA A 401 6.54 3.99 -6.88
C ALA A 401 6.28 2.49 -6.66
N ILE A 402 5.07 2.04 -6.96
CA ILE A 402 4.73 0.63 -7.04
C ILE A 402 4.55 0.27 -8.51
N LEU A 403 5.57 -0.38 -9.07
CA LEU A 403 5.63 -0.69 -10.50
C LEU A 403 5.27 -2.15 -10.78
N PRO A 404 4.69 -2.45 -11.96
CA PRO A 404 4.25 -3.80 -12.33
C PRO A 404 5.42 -4.77 -12.55
N PRO A 405 5.21 -6.09 -12.34
CA PRO A 405 6.24 -7.13 -12.46
C PRO A 405 6.93 -7.17 -13.83
N ARG A 406 6.20 -6.88 -14.92
CA ARG A 406 6.75 -6.86 -16.28
C ARG A 406 8.01 -6.01 -16.42
N LEU A 407 8.12 -4.93 -15.65
CA LEU A 407 9.26 -4.01 -15.70
C LEU A 407 10.58 -4.64 -15.23
N LYS A 408 10.56 -5.77 -14.53
CA LYS A 408 11.79 -6.49 -14.21
C LYS A 408 12.55 -6.87 -15.48
N GLU A 409 11.89 -7.59 -16.39
CA GLU A 409 12.50 -8.06 -17.64
C GLU A 409 12.68 -6.92 -18.64
N GLU A 410 11.70 -6.03 -18.75
CA GLU A 410 11.72 -4.91 -19.69
C GLU A 410 12.86 -3.93 -19.43
N VAL A 411 13.16 -3.61 -18.18
CA VAL A 411 14.30 -2.76 -17.77
C VAL A 411 15.64 -3.44 -18.08
N GLU A 412 15.76 -4.74 -17.83
CA GLU A 412 16.95 -5.53 -18.18
C GLU A 412 17.16 -5.59 -19.71
N GLN A 413 16.07 -5.72 -20.51
CA GLN A 413 16.12 -5.70 -21.97
C GLN A 413 16.58 -4.33 -22.50
N VAL A 414 16.06 -3.24 -21.94
CA VAL A 414 16.52 -1.88 -22.31
C VAL A 414 18.00 -1.71 -21.96
N ALA A 415 18.47 -2.15 -20.79
CA ALA A 415 19.88 -2.09 -20.42
C ALA A 415 20.78 -2.91 -21.40
N ALA A 416 20.35 -4.11 -21.80
CA ALA A 416 21.04 -4.93 -22.79
C ALA A 416 21.09 -4.25 -24.16
N TYR A 417 20.01 -3.60 -24.59
CA TYR A 417 19.95 -2.80 -25.82
C TYR A 417 20.95 -1.64 -25.81
N LEU A 418 21.11 -0.94 -24.68
CA LEU A 418 22.03 0.17 -24.55
C LEU A 418 23.49 -0.25 -24.81
N VAL A 419 23.88 -1.46 -24.36
CA VAL A 419 25.24 -1.99 -24.58
C VAL A 419 25.43 -2.69 -25.94
N GLY A 420 24.38 -2.72 -26.77
CA GLY A 420 24.43 -3.26 -28.13
C GLY A 420 24.19 -4.76 -28.24
N GLU A 421 23.60 -5.40 -27.24
CA GLU A 421 23.14 -6.79 -27.32
C GLU A 421 21.97 -6.90 -28.32
N ASP A 422 21.88 -8.03 -29.01
CA ASP A 422 20.75 -8.34 -29.94
C ASP A 422 19.55 -8.81 -29.11
N VAL A 423 18.77 -7.86 -28.63
CA VAL A 423 17.57 -8.09 -27.79
C VAL A 423 16.37 -7.32 -28.38
N SER A 424 15.18 -7.86 -28.15
CA SER A 424 13.94 -7.19 -28.53
C SER A 424 13.48 -6.31 -27.38
N VAL A 425 13.41 -5.01 -27.60
CA VAL A 425 12.79 -4.05 -26.71
C VAL A 425 11.30 -3.95 -27.05
N ALA A 426 10.41 -3.86 -26.06
CA ALA A 426 8.98 -3.68 -26.31
C ALA A 426 8.71 -2.37 -27.08
N ASP A 427 7.81 -2.39 -28.06
CA ASP A 427 7.54 -1.23 -28.95
C ASP A 427 7.28 0.06 -28.18
N TYR A 428 6.56 -0.01 -27.06
CA TYR A 428 6.25 1.16 -26.22
C TYR A 428 7.44 1.68 -25.40
N HIS A 429 8.56 0.97 -25.37
CA HIS A 429 9.82 1.41 -24.76
C HIS A 429 10.85 1.85 -25.81
N GLN A 430 10.61 1.61 -27.11
CA GLN A 430 11.65 1.78 -28.14
C GLN A 430 12.16 3.22 -28.22
N GLU A 431 11.27 4.21 -28.25
CA GLU A 431 11.65 5.63 -28.31
C GLU A 431 12.51 6.03 -27.09
N TRP A 432 12.06 5.65 -25.89
CA TRP A 432 12.82 5.88 -24.67
C TRP A 432 14.20 5.18 -24.65
N ALA A 433 14.26 3.93 -25.13
CA ALA A 433 15.51 3.18 -25.23
C ALA A 433 16.49 3.81 -26.22
N ASP A 434 15.99 4.33 -27.36
CA ASP A 434 16.78 5.02 -28.36
C ASP A 434 17.35 6.34 -27.82
N GLU A 435 16.54 7.14 -27.13
CA GLU A 435 16.97 8.38 -26.47
C GLU A 435 18.08 8.11 -25.43
N LEU A 436 17.92 7.07 -24.61
CA LEU A 436 18.93 6.67 -23.64
C LEU A 436 20.22 6.23 -24.31
N LYS A 437 20.15 5.48 -25.41
CA LYS A 437 21.30 5.02 -26.17
C LYS A 437 22.06 6.17 -26.85
N GLU A 438 21.34 7.12 -27.40
CA GLU A 438 21.92 8.34 -28.00
C GLU A 438 22.60 9.22 -26.96
N SER A 439 22.02 9.32 -25.76
CA SER A 439 22.57 10.10 -24.64
C SER A 439 23.81 9.47 -24.00
N HIS A 440 24.03 8.15 -24.19
CA HIS A 440 25.13 7.41 -23.60
C HIS A 440 25.92 6.62 -24.66
N PRO A 441 26.57 7.28 -25.62
CA PRO A 441 27.28 6.60 -26.71
C PRO A 441 28.50 5.83 -26.19
N GLY A 442 28.68 4.61 -26.72
CA GLY A 442 29.85 3.77 -26.39
C GLY A 442 29.75 3.03 -25.05
N LEU A 443 28.59 2.96 -24.46
CA LEU A 443 28.32 2.17 -23.24
C LEU A 443 28.48 0.67 -23.55
N THR A 444 29.31 -0.03 -22.75
CA THR A 444 29.60 -1.48 -22.91
C THR A 444 29.40 -2.25 -21.61
N ASP A 445 29.29 -1.58 -20.48
CA ASP A 445 29.08 -2.17 -19.16
C ASP A 445 27.58 -2.32 -18.89
N LYS A 446 27.12 -3.56 -18.68
CA LYS A 446 25.71 -3.87 -18.49
C LYS A 446 25.17 -3.39 -17.13
N ASP A 447 25.98 -3.43 -16.09
CA ASP A 447 25.58 -2.95 -14.76
C ASP A 447 25.46 -1.42 -14.76
N GLN A 448 26.37 -0.74 -15.45
CA GLN A 448 26.27 0.71 -15.67
C GLN A 448 25.02 1.05 -16.51
N ALA A 449 24.72 0.28 -17.54
CA ALA A 449 23.51 0.45 -18.34
C ALA A 449 22.24 0.28 -17.50
N LEU A 450 22.19 -0.75 -16.65
CA LEU A 450 21.07 -0.99 -15.76
C LEU A 450 20.85 0.18 -14.78
N ASN A 451 21.91 0.72 -14.21
CA ASN A 451 21.83 1.91 -13.34
C ASN A 451 21.27 3.13 -14.07
N ILE A 452 21.70 3.37 -15.32
CA ILE A 452 21.18 4.46 -16.15
C ILE A 452 19.68 4.29 -16.41
N VAL A 453 19.25 3.08 -16.75
CA VAL A 453 17.84 2.77 -16.98
C VAL A 453 17.02 2.96 -15.71
N GLN A 454 17.50 2.49 -14.55
CA GLN A 454 16.85 2.67 -13.26
C GLN A 454 16.73 4.14 -12.86
N GLU A 455 17.78 4.95 -13.06
CA GLU A 455 17.71 6.40 -12.85
C GLU A 455 16.68 7.06 -13.75
N SER A 456 16.60 6.63 -15.02
CA SER A 456 15.60 7.12 -15.96
C SER A 456 14.18 6.75 -15.53
N VAL A 457 13.95 5.52 -15.04
CA VAL A 457 12.65 5.11 -14.45
C VAL A 457 12.25 6.04 -13.31
N GLY A 458 13.19 6.40 -12.44
CA GLY A 458 12.93 7.36 -11.35
C GLY A 458 12.56 8.75 -11.85
N LYS A 459 13.21 9.25 -12.90
CA LYS A 459 12.86 10.54 -13.54
C LYS A 459 11.47 10.49 -14.17
N ILE A 460 11.11 9.36 -14.80
CA ILE A 460 9.77 9.17 -15.36
C ILE A 460 8.73 9.13 -14.22
N PHE A 461 9.05 8.52 -13.08
CA PHE A 461 8.14 8.53 -11.94
C PHE A 461 7.98 9.93 -11.32
N ALA A 462 9.03 10.76 -11.28
CA ALA A 462 8.89 12.18 -10.90
C ALA A 462 7.89 12.89 -11.83
N ARG A 463 8.01 12.68 -13.14
CA ARG A 463 7.08 13.21 -14.13
C ARG A 463 5.65 12.67 -13.96
N VAL A 464 5.49 11.40 -13.59
CA VAL A 464 4.18 10.81 -13.23
C VAL A 464 3.52 11.58 -12.09
N LEU A 465 4.28 11.94 -11.05
CA LEU A 465 3.76 12.74 -9.94
C LEU A 465 3.44 14.18 -10.34
N GLU A 466 4.23 14.78 -11.25
CA GLU A 466 3.93 16.10 -11.82
C GLU A 466 2.64 16.07 -12.65
N ASP A 467 2.44 15.03 -13.46
CA ASP A 467 1.20 14.85 -14.22
C ASP A 467 -0.01 14.74 -13.27
N ALA A 468 0.13 14.01 -12.15
CA ALA A 468 -0.90 13.85 -11.14
C ALA A 468 -1.11 15.11 -10.26
N GLY A 469 -0.16 16.05 -10.25
CA GLY A 469 -0.24 17.31 -9.51
C GLY A 469 -1.24 18.29 -10.12
N VAL A 470 -2.09 18.90 -9.31
CA VAL A 470 -3.11 19.86 -9.78
C VAL A 470 -2.44 21.16 -10.21
N TYR A 471 -1.69 21.78 -9.32
CA TYR A 471 -0.92 22.99 -9.63
C TYR A 471 0.50 22.60 -10.06
N LYS A 472 0.82 22.88 -11.31
CA LYS A 472 2.13 22.48 -11.90
C LYS A 472 3.29 23.28 -11.29
N GLN A 473 4.49 22.74 -11.41
CA GLN A 473 5.72 23.37 -10.91
C GLN A 473 6.25 24.46 -11.88
N THR A 474 5.36 25.31 -12.32
CA THR A 474 5.62 26.49 -13.15
C THR A 474 5.27 27.75 -12.34
N GLU A 475 5.79 28.93 -12.74
CA GLU A 475 5.42 30.21 -12.10
C GLU A 475 3.91 30.43 -12.09
N GLU A 476 3.22 30.11 -13.18
CA GLU A 476 1.76 30.24 -13.29
C GLU A 476 1.04 29.26 -12.36
N GLY A 477 1.47 27.99 -12.33
CA GLY A 477 0.90 26.95 -11.48
C GLY A 477 1.07 27.28 -9.99
N GLN A 478 2.24 27.72 -9.58
CA GLN A 478 2.51 28.12 -8.20
C GLN A 478 1.77 29.40 -7.80
N ALA A 479 1.62 30.36 -8.70
CA ALA A 479 0.79 31.55 -8.50
C ALA A 479 -0.69 31.15 -8.35
N ALA A 480 -1.17 30.19 -9.13
CA ALA A 480 -2.53 29.67 -9.02
C ALA A 480 -2.75 28.92 -7.69
N PHE A 481 -1.77 28.16 -7.23
CA PHE A 481 -1.84 27.51 -5.92
C PHE A 481 -1.96 28.54 -4.80
N MET A 482 -1.19 29.62 -4.87
CA MET A 482 -1.30 30.71 -3.90
C MET A 482 -2.67 31.39 -3.94
N ARG A 483 -3.26 31.64 -5.13
CA ARG A 483 -4.64 32.18 -5.22
C ARG A 483 -5.66 31.30 -4.51
N PHE A 484 -5.52 29.97 -4.61
CA PHE A 484 -6.37 29.07 -3.84
C PHE A 484 -6.15 29.24 -2.32
N VAL A 485 -4.90 29.26 -1.87
CA VAL A 485 -4.56 29.43 -0.43
C VAL A 485 -5.09 30.76 0.09
N GLU A 486 -4.95 31.83 -0.68
CA GLU A 486 -5.52 33.17 -0.38
C GLU A 486 -7.04 33.14 -0.28
N GLN A 487 -7.71 32.39 -1.15
CA GLN A 487 -9.17 32.21 -1.12
C GLN A 487 -9.63 31.48 0.15
N VAL A 488 -8.84 30.55 0.69
CA VAL A 488 -9.12 29.91 2.00
C VAL A 488 -9.02 30.94 3.13
N GLY A 489 -8.16 31.94 2.99
CA GLY A 489 -8.01 33.08 3.88
C GLY A 489 -6.74 33.03 4.72
N ILE A 490 -5.65 33.54 4.16
CA ILE A 490 -4.38 33.75 4.88
C ILE A 490 -4.31 35.17 5.42
N LEU A 491 -3.44 35.36 6.45
CA LEU A 491 -3.08 36.68 6.91
C LEU A 491 -2.19 37.38 5.88
N PRO A 492 -2.31 38.70 5.68
CA PRO A 492 -1.34 39.45 4.87
C PRO A 492 0.09 39.27 5.42
N GLU A 493 1.06 39.20 4.52
CA GLU A 493 2.48 39.20 4.87
C GLU A 493 2.92 40.48 5.58
#